data_988f963e3cf3881d347a2758e5ca55f2
#
_entry.id   988f963e3cf3881d347a2758e5ca55f2
#
_cell.length_a   1.000
_cell.length_b   1.000
_cell.length_c   1.000
_cell.angle_alpha   90.00
_cell.angle_beta   90.00
_cell.angle_gamma   90.00
#
_symmetry.space_group_name_H-M   'P 1'
#
loop_
_entity.id
_entity.type
_entity.pdbx_description
1 polymer ?
#
loop_
_entity_poly.entity_id
_entity_poly.type
_entity_poly.pdbx_seq_one_letter_code
_entity_poly.pdbx_strand_id
1 'polypeptide(L)'
;MGSFFFLQLLTVVFALSIATTMFNKRVLSFPQAIGVPIVSAIFVFILQWCASLLQGNPFFSINIDNIEKAVRHVDFYDFLINGVICFILTSSALKFKVSDLRNHWRPIGILASLALVFCAVFFGIALYGYQFLIGNHVDILVLLLLGAALGATDPIGIKGVLSSVRAPHHLIVKLEGESLFNDAMCIALFMTLLNVLQGENFTVLAVLQTLLYEIVVAVLIGIGFGLAILRILRGKHEMESLILTTALLACGSYLVALLAHASAPIACVIGGLIVGNKWKEILADADIGDVNHFWHTVEGIINSFLFTLIGLELFIIDLSTSLVLGGIVAFIILHLARFLANHLSFALFPRMRKKSYNGSLTILSWGGVRGGISLALILAVANIPQLEAYSSILIGYTFIVVLLSGVVCGLGLPAVMNAFYYNPNEEKEGWKGWYQRMCHKMNRKGFQYIIGEDANGNEIITVYKPESLIDEKDADGVAAVHNPEKVHEVKRLESPDNF
;
A
#
# COMPACT_ATOMS: atom_id res chain seq x y z
N MET A 1 1.54 -25.64 -15.66
CA MET A 1 0.39 -25.91 -14.77
C MET A 1 -0.82 -26.29 -15.59
N GLY A 2 -1.56 -27.36 -15.24
CA GLY A 2 -2.83 -27.65 -15.90
C GLY A 2 -3.84 -26.54 -15.56
N SER A 3 -4.64 -26.12 -16.56
CA SER A 3 -5.69 -25.09 -16.40
C SER A 3 -6.64 -25.36 -15.22
N PHE A 4 -6.87 -26.63 -14.91
CA PHE A 4 -7.70 -27.08 -13.79
C PHE A 4 -7.10 -26.75 -12.41
N PHE A 5 -5.79 -26.93 -12.23
CA PHE A 5 -5.09 -26.61 -10.98
C PHE A 5 -5.10 -25.09 -10.70
N PHE A 6 -4.88 -24.27 -11.74
CA PHE A 6 -4.96 -22.82 -11.62
C PHE A 6 -6.36 -22.34 -11.17
N LEU A 7 -7.43 -22.93 -11.73
CA LEU A 7 -8.80 -22.62 -11.35
C LEU A 7 -9.11 -23.02 -9.91
N GLN A 8 -8.63 -24.19 -9.47
CA GLN A 8 -8.78 -24.64 -8.08
C GLN A 8 -8.11 -23.66 -7.09
N LEU A 9 -6.86 -23.29 -7.37
CA LEU A 9 -6.11 -22.35 -6.54
C LEU A 9 -6.82 -21.00 -6.47
N LEU A 10 -7.23 -20.45 -7.62
CA LEU A 10 -7.94 -19.18 -7.68
C LEU A 10 -9.24 -19.22 -6.88
N THR A 11 -9.99 -20.32 -6.97
CA THR A 11 -11.23 -20.53 -6.21
C THR A 11 -10.96 -20.53 -4.70
N VAL A 12 -9.93 -21.25 -4.26
CA VAL A 12 -9.54 -21.31 -2.83
C VAL A 12 -9.13 -19.94 -2.32
N VAL A 13 -8.30 -19.21 -3.06
CA VAL A 13 -7.86 -17.88 -2.63
C VAL A 13 -9.02 -16.88 -2.60
N PHE A 14 -9.93 -16.90 -3.57
CA PHE A 14 -11.14 -16.07 -3.51
C PHE A 14 -12.03 -16.43 -2.30
N ALA A 15 -12.24 -17.71 -2.04
CA ALA A 15 -13.03 -18.14 -0.88
C ALA A 15 -12.40 -17.67 0.44
N LEU A 16 -11.08 -17.80 0.57
CA LEU A 16 -10.32 -17.32 1.71
C LEU A 16 -10.35 -15.80 1.83
N SER A 17 -10.18 -15.07 0.71
CA SER A 17 -10.22 -13.61 0.70
C SER A 17 -11.59 -13.08 1.15
N ILE A 18 -12.67 -13.73 0.72
CA ILE A 18 -14.02 -13.39 1.17
C ILE A 18 -14.17 -13.70 2.66
N ALA A 19 -13.79 -14.91 3.11
CA ALA A 19 -13.93 -15.33 4.49
C ALA A 19 -13.14 -14.43 5.44
N THR A 20 -11.87 -14.16 5.14
CA THR A 20 -10.99 -13.30 5.95
C THR A 20 -11.46 -11.85 5.98
N THR A 21 -11.89 -11.31 4.84
CA THR A 21 -12.43 -9.95 4.75
C THR A 21 -13.74 -9.82 5.53
N MET A 22 -14.65 -10.80 5.40
CA MET A 22 -15.91 -10.81 6.15
C MET A 22 -15.68 -10.97 7.65
N PHE A 23 -14.77 -11.86 8.05
CA PHE A 23 -14.40 -12.04 9.45
C PHE A 23 -13.78 -10.78 10.03
N ASN A 24 -12.82 -10.17 9.33
CA ASN A 24 -12.24 -8.89 9.72
C ASN A 24 -13.32 -7.82 9.91
N LYS A 25 -14.24 -7.68 8.96
CA LYS A 25 -15.30 -6.67 9.01
C LYS A 25 -16.28 -6.89 10.16
N ARG A 26 -16.58 -8.16 10.52
CA ARG A 26 -17.57 -8.49 11.55
C ARG A 26 -16.99 -8.54 12.97
N VAL A 27 -15.74 -8.98 13.12
CA VAL A 27 -15.12 -9.29 14.41
C VAL A 27 -14.08 -8.27 14.80
N LEU A 28 -13.06 -8.03 13.97
CA LEU A 28 -11.94 -7.15 14.30
C LEU A 28 -12.23 -5.69 13.96
N SER A 29 -12.94 -5.43 12.87
CA SER A 29 -13.22 -4.09 12.34
C SER A 29 -11.96 -3.26 12.07
N PHE A 30 -10.84 -3.91 11.74
CA PHE A 30 -9.59 -3.24 11.37
C PHE A 30 -9.60 -2.82 9.90
N PRO A 31 -8.80 -1.81 9.51
CA PRO A 31 -8.52 -1.53 8.11
C PRO A 31 -8.10 -2.80 7.38
N GLN A 32 -8.55 -3.00 6.13
CA GLN A 32 -8.32 -4.26 5.40
C GLN A 32 -6.85 -4.65 5.32
N ALA A 33 -5.97 -3.68 5.07
CA ALA A 33 -4.53 -3.89 4.98
C ALA A 33 -3.88 -4.40 6.29
N ILE A 34 -4.55 -4.23 7.41
CA ILE A 34 -4.09 -4.70 8.74
C ILE A 34 -4.83 -5.97 9.12
N GLY A 35 -6.16 -5.96 9.02
CA GLY A 35 -6.99 -7.03 9.55
C GLY A 35 -6.95 -8.30 8.70
N VAL A 36 -6.93 -8.17 7.36
CA VAL A 36 -6.96 -9.35 6.49
C VAL A 36 -5.70 -10.20 6.61
N PRO A 37 -4.45 -9.66 6.57
CA PRO A 37 -3.25 -10.46 6.80
C PRO A 37 -3.25 -11.16 8.17
N ILE A 38 -3.69 -10.47 9.22
CA ILE A 38 -3.75 -11.04 10.57
C ILE A 38 -4.75 -12.21 10.62
N VAL A 39 -5.95 -12.02 10.09
CA VAL A 39 -6.98 -13.08 10.06
C VAL A 39 -6.51 -14.26 9.22
N SER A 40 -5.88 -14.01 8.07
CA SER A 40 -5.32 -15.07 7.22
C SER A 40 -4.21 -15.84 7.95
N ALA A 41 -3.32 -15.13 8.62
CA ALA A 41 -2.24 -15.73 9.42
C ALA A 41 -2.80 -16.61 10.57
N ILE A 42 -3.79 -16.11 11.32
CA ILE A 42 -4.47 -16.86 12.38
C ILE A 42 -5.16 -18.10 11.80
N PHE A 43 -5.83 -17.96 10.67
CA PHE A 43 -6.52 -19.06 10.00
C PHE A 43 -5.55 -20.17 9.59
N VAL A 44 -4.41 -19.80 8.99
CA VAL A 44 -3.35 -20.74 8.61
C VAL A 44 -2.78 -21.44 9.85
N PHE A 45 -2.49 -20.68 10.90
CA PHE A 45 -1.99 -21.24 12.15
C PHE A 45 -2.98 -22.25 12.78
N ILE A 46 -4.27 -21.92 12.78
CA ILE A 46 -5.31 -22.85 13.25
C ILE A 46 -5.36 -24.10 12.37
N LEU A 47 -5.26 -23.97 11.05
CA LEU A 47 -5.24 -25.12 10.14
C LEU A 47 -4.03 -26.03 10.39
N GLN A 48 -2.83 -25.47 10.55
CA GLN A 48 -1.62 -26.23 10.88
C GLN A 48 -1.75 -26.93 12.23
N TRP A 49 -2.29 -26.24 13.24
CA TRP A 49 -2.51 -26.82 14.57
C TRP A 49 -3.55 -27.95 14.53
N CYS A 50 -4.67 -27.75 13.83
CA CYS A 50 -5.67 -28.81 13.63
C CYS A 50 -5.07 -30.01 12.88
N ALA A 51 -4.22 -29.76 11.87
CA ALA A 51 -3.52 -30.83 11.16
C ALA A 51 -2.60 -31.62 12.08
N SER A 52 -1.87 -30.95 12.97
CA SER A 52 -1.00 -31.62 13.94
C SER A 52 -1.77 -32.49 14.93
N LEU A 53 -2.99 -32.09 15.32
CA LEU A 53 -3.87 -32.86 16.20
C LEU A 53 -4.53 -34.04 15.47
N LEU A 54 -4.75 -33.93 14.17
CA LEU A 54 -5.39 -34.94 13.33
C LEU A 54 -4.35 -35.80 12.57
N GLN A 55 -3.13 -35.85 13.07
CA GLN A 55 -2.08 -36.72 12.53
C GLN A 55 -2.57 -38.18 12.45
N GLY A 56 -2.64 -38.70 11.21
CA GLY A 56 -3.16 -40.04 10.91
C GLY A 56 -4.49 -40.07 10.15
N ASN A 57 -5.16 -38.93 9.94
CA ASN A 57 -6.31 -38.85 9.06
C ASN A 57 -5.84 -38.50 7.64
N PRO A 58 -5.85 -39.47 6.68
CA PRO A 58 -5.28 -39.27 5.34
C PRO A 58 -6.00 -38.18 4.52
N PHE A 59 -7.27 -37.89 4.82
CA PHE A 59 -8.04 -36.87 4.15
C PHE A 59 -7.54 -35.46 4.50
N PHE A 60 -7.23 -35.24 5.77
CA PHE A 60 -6.81 -33.92 6.26
C PHE A 60 -5.37 -33.58 5.86
N SER A 61 -4.45 -34.53 6.01
CA SER A 61 -3.05 -34.35 5.61
C SER A 61 -2.89 -34.14 4.09
N ILE A 62 -3.64 -34.90 3.28
CA ILE A 62 -3.62 -34.74 1.81
C ILE A 62 -4.10 -33.35 1.39
N ASN A 63 -5.13 -32.80 2.03
CA ASN A 63 -5.65 -31.49 1.68
C ASN A 63 -4.67 -30.35 2.06
N ILE A 64 -3.99 -30.45 3.20
CA ILE A 64 -3.01 -29.44 3.62
C ILE A 64 -1.76 -29.48 2.74
N ASP A 65 -1.22 -30.65 2.48
CA ASP A 65 -0.08 -30.81 1.56
C ASP A 65 -0.40 -30.29 0.15
N ASN A 66 -1.65 -30.43 -0.29
CA ASN A 66 -2.08 -29.90 -1.58
C ASN A 66 -2.17 -28.36 -1.56
N ILE A 67 -2.64 -27.76 -0.45
CA ILE A 67 -2.67 -26.30 -0.30
C ILE A 67 -1.25 -25.75 -0.24
N GLU A 68 -0.37 -26.34 0.54
CA GLU A 68 1.04 -25.93 0.64
C GLU A 68 1.72 -26.03 -0.73
N LYS A 69 1.58 -27.16 -1.44
CA LYS A 69 2.09 -27.32 -2.80
C LYS A 69 1.49 -26.29 -3.77
N ALA A 70 0.20 -25.98 -3.61
CA ALA A 70 -0.46 -24.98 -4.42
C ALA A 70 0.14 -23.59 -4.20
N VAL A 71 0.33 -23.17 -2.95
CA VAL A 71 0.93 -21.88 -2.59
C VAL A 71 2.38 -21.80 -3.09
N ARG A 72 3.19 -22.86 -2.90
CA ARG A 72 4.58 -22.92 -3.39
C ARG A 72 4.71 -22.85 -4.91
N HIS A 73 3.67 -23.26 -5.67
CA HIS A 73 3.68 -23.23 -7.13
C HIS A 73 3.13 -21.92 -7.72
N VAL A 74 2.61 -21.00 -6.88
CA VAL A 74 2.26 -19.66 -7.35
C VAL A 74 3.55 -18.90 -7.58
N ASP A 75 3.82 -18.54 -8.82
CA ASP A 75 4.82 -17.52 -9.09
C ASP A 75 4.24 -16.17 -8.70
N PHE A 76 4.41 -15.87 -7.39
CA PHE A 76 3.87 -14.68 -6.75
C PHE A 76 4.44 -13.41 -7.35
N TYR A 77 5.69 -13.50 -7.78
CA TYR A 77 6.39 -12.40 -8.44
C TYR A 77 5.76 -12.07 -9.78
N ASP A 78 5.66 -13.06 -10.67
CA ASP A 78 5.08 -12.86 -11.99
C ASP A 78 3.64 -12.36 -11.88
N PHE A 79 2.86 -12.94 -10.97
CA PHE A 79 1.49 -12.48 -10.72
C PHE A 79 1.45 -11.03 -10.26
N LEU A 80 2.28 -10.65 -9.29
CA LEU A 80 2.23 -9.29 -8.75
C LEU A 80 2.94 -8.29 -9.67
N ILE A 81 4.23 -8.51 -9.94
CA ILE A 81 5.06 -7.51 -10.64
C ILE A 81 4.67 -7.43 -12.12
N ASN A 82 4.49 -8.58 -12.79
CA ASN A 82 4.15 -8.60 -14.21
C ASN A 82 2.65 -8.64 -14.49
N GLY A 83 1.81 -8.94 -13.49
CA GLY A 83 0.37 -9.05 -13.66
C GLY A 83 -0.44 -7.86 -13.16
N VAL A 84 -0.35 -7.54 -11.88
CA VAL A 84 -1.35 -6.65 -11.25
C VAL A 84 -0.83 -5.30 -10.77
N ILE A 85 0.48 -5.13 -10.58
CA ILE A 85 1.04 -3.89 -10.03
C ILE A 85 0.77 -2.67 -10.92
N CYS A 86 0.75 -2.86 -12.25
CA CYS A 86 0.42 -1.80 -13.20
C CYS A 86 -0.99 -1.22 -12.95
N PHE A 87 -1.96 -2.07 -12.59
CA PHE A 87 -3.33 -1.65 -12.29
C PHE A 87 -3.42 -0.89 -10.97
N ILE A 88 -2.75 -1.38 -9.91
CA ILE A 88 -2.73 -0.72 -8.60
C ILE A 88 -2.13 0.67 -8.72
N LEU A 89 -0.95 0.79 -9.32
CA LEU A 89 -0.23 2.06 -9.45
C LEU A 89 -0.99 3.05 -10.35
N THR A 90 -1.55 2.57 -11.46
CA THR A 90 -2.35 3.43 -12.35
C THR A 90 -3.63 3.89 -11.66
N SER A 91 -4.35 2.99 -10.94
CA SER A 91 -5.55 3.33 -10.17
C SER A 91 -5.26 4.44 -9.14
N SER A 92 -4.19 4.30 -8.37
CA SER A 92 -3.79 5.28 -7.36
C SER A 92 -3.38 6.60 -8.01
N ALA A 93 -2.64 6.56 -9.13
CA ALA A 93 -2.18 7.73 -9.85
C ALA A 93 -3.33 8.50 -10.53
N LEU A 94 -4.35 7.83 -11.07
CA LEU A 94 -5.53 8.46 -11.68
C LEU A 94 -6.30 9.34 -10.67
N LYS A 95 -6.33 8.95 -9.41
CA LYS A 95 -7.05 9.65 -8.33
C LYS A 95 -6.23 10.78 -7.69
N PHE A 96 -4.90 10.77 -7.86
CA PHE A 96 -4.02 11.72 -7.19
C PHE A 96 -4.03 13.08 -7.89
N LYS A 97 -4.31 14.15 -7.14
CA LYS A 97 -4.38 15.51 -7.71
C LYS A 97 -2.98 16.09 -7.93
N VAL A 98 -2.68 16.51 -9.15
CA VAL A 98 -1.41 17.18 -9.50
C VAL A 98 -1.27 18.53 -8.80
N SER A 99 -2.36 19.21 -8.45
CA SER A 99 -2.32 20.42 -7.62
C SER A 99 -1.65 20.15 -6.27
N ASP A 100 -2.04 19.05 -5.62
CA ASP A 100 -1.49 18.62 -4.33
C ASP A 100 -0.02 18.21 -4.47
N LEU A 101 0.30 17.47 -5.54
CA LEU A 101 1.67 17.14 -5.88
C LEU A 101 2.51 18.39 -6.10
N ARG A 102 2.02 19.37 -6.87
CA ARG A 102 2.74 20.62 -7.15
C ARG A 102 3.08 21.41 -5.89
N ASN A 103 2.17 21.40 -4.92
CA ASN A 103 2.38 22.10 -3.65
C ASN A 103 3.35 21.36 -2.73
N HIS A 104 3.43 20.01 -2.83
CA HIS A 104 4.21 19.18 -1.93
C HIS A 104 5.27 18.31 -2.64
N TRP A 105 5.59 18.57 -3.92
CA TRP A 105 6.49 17.72 -4.71
C TRP A 105 7.89 17.54 -4.11
N ARG A 106 8.42 18.61 -3.47
CA ARG A 106 9.75 18.56 -2.86
C ARG A 106 9.80 17.61 -1.67
N PRO A 107 8.92 17.75 -0.61
CA PRO A 107 8.92 16.79 0.47
C PRO A 107 8.58 15.38 0.01
N ILE A 108 7.62 15.19 -0.91
CA ILE A 108 7.27 13.89 -1.47
C ILE A 108 8.48 13.28 -2.18
N GLY A 109 9.13 14.04 -3.07
CA GLY A 109 10.30 13.57 -3.81
C GLY A 109 11.47 13.18 -2.90
N ILE A 110 11.75 13.95 -1.83
CA ILE A 110 12.81 13.61 -0.86
C ILE A 110 12.46 12.33 -0.09
N LEU A 111 11.22 12.18 0.35
CA LEU A 111 10.77 11.00 1.10
C LEU A 111 10.80 9.75 0.22
N ALA A 112 10.29 9.85 -1.01
CA ALA A 112 10.20 8.72 -1.92
C ALA A 112 11.55 8.31 -2.57
N SER A 113 12.58 9.15 -2.54
CA SER A 113 13.87 8.84 -3.16
C SER A 113 15.01 8.82 -2.13
N LEU A 114 15.47 9.97 -1.68
CA LEU A 114 16.66 10.09 -0.82
C LEU A 114 16.45 9.39 0.53
N ALA A 115 15.28 9.59 1.16
CA ALA A 115 14.99 8.94 2.44
C ALA A 115 14.82 7.42 2.29
N LEU A 116 14.28 6.94 1.16
CA LEU A 116 14.23 5.50 0.84
C LEU A 116 15.63 4.90 0.77
N VAL A 117 16.55 5.51 0.00
CA VAL A 117 17.94 5.02 -0.14
C VAL A 117 18.63 5.02 1.22
N PHE A 118 18.54 6.11 1.99
CA PHE A 118 19.12 6.16 3.33
C PHE A 118 18.51 5.11 4.26
N CYS A 119 17.20 4.89 4.19
CA CYS A 119 16.53 3.86 4.99
C CYS A 119 17.05 2.47 4.65
N ALA A 120 17.18 2.13 3.37
CA ALA A 120 17.71 0.84 2.93
C ALA A 120 19.17 0.64 3.39
N VAL A 121 20.01 1.68 3.27
CA VAL A 121 21.42 1.63 3.70
C VAL A 121 21.53 1.49 5.22
N PHE A 122 20.83 2.32 6.00
CA PHE A 122 20.88 2.25 7.46
C PHE A 122 20.34 0.93 7.99
N PHE A 123 19.25 0.44 7.40
CA PHE A 123 18.67 -0.85 7.73
C PHE A 123 19.66 -1.98 7.42
N GLY A 124 20.20 -2.02 6.20
CA GLY A 124 21.14 -3.07 5.78
C GLY A 124 22.39 -3.12 6.66
N ILE A 125 23.00 -1.97 6.95
CA ILE A 125 24.19 -1.88 7.81
C ILE A 125 23.86 -2.30 9.25
N ALA A 126 22.78 -1.82 9.83
CA ALA A 126 22.40 -2.14 11.20
C ALA A 126 22.01 -3.62 11.34
N LEU A 127 21.30 -4.17 10.36
CA LEU A 127 20.95 -5.59 10.35
C LEU A 127 22.18 -6.47 10.11
N TYR A 128 23.14 -6.03 9.30
CA TYR A 128 24.44 -6.71 9.14
C TYR A 128 25.17 -6.80 10.48
N GLY A 129 25.24 -5.69 11.22
CA GLY A 129 25.81 -5.69 12.57
C GLY A 129 25.11 -6.66 13.52
N TYR A 130 23.77 -6.71 13.49
CA TYR A 130 23.00 -7.67 14.28
C TYR A 130 23.30 -9.12 13.88
N GLN A 131 23.31 -9.44 12.58
CA GLN A 131 23.61 -10.79 12.09
C GLN A 131 25.03 -11.24 12.48
N PHE A 132 26.00 -10.33 12.36
CA PHE A 132 27.36 -10.58 12.80
C PHE A 132 27.44 -10.90 14.30
N LEU A 133 26.71 -10.15 15.16
CA LEU A 133 26.70 -10.38 16.62
C LEU A 133 26.11 -11.73 17.02
N ILE A 134 25.17 -12.26 16.26
CA ILE A 134 24.56 -13.58 16.50
C ILE A 134 25.31 -14.73 15.80
N GLY A 135 26.44 -14.42 15.14
CA GLY A 135 27.28 -15.41 14.46
C GLY A 135 26.80 -15.85 13.08
N ASN A 136 25.81 -15.15 12.50
CA ASN A 136 25.34 -15.41 11.16
C ASN A 136 26.13 -14.56 10.15
N HIS A 137 26.67 -15.20 9.12
CA HIS A 137 27.37 -14.53 8.03
C HIS A 137 26.44 -14.35 6.83
N VAL A 138 25.71 -13.22 6.82
CA VAL A 138 24.84 -12.84 5.70
C VAL A 138 25.55 -11.74 4.90
N ASP A 139 25.52 -11.85 3.57
CA ASP A 139 26.12 -10.82 2.70
C ASP A 139 25.39 -9.47 2.89
N ILE A 140 26.16 -8.39 2.97
CA ILE A 140 25.64 -7.03 3.12
C ILE A 140 24.73 -6.63 1.95
N LEU A 141 25.01 -7.08 0.72
CA LEU A 141 24.18 -6.81 -0.44
C LEU A 141 22.79 -7.45 -0.32
N VAL A 142 22.71 -8.65 0.26
CA VAL A 142 21.44 -9.33 0.55
C VAL A 142 20.60 -8.53 1.57
N LEU A 143 21.25 -7.97 2.59
CA LEU A 143 20.58 -7.16 3.60
C LEU A 143 20.20 -5.77 3.08
N LEU A 144 20.97 -5.19 2.17
CA LEU A 144 20.60 -3.98 1.44
C LEU A 144 19.39 -4.24 0.50
N LEU A 145 19.39 -5.38 -0.18
CA LEU A 145 18.26 -5.82 -1.00
C LEU A 145 16.98 -5.96 -0.17
N LEU A 146 17.09 -6.58 1.01
CA LEU A 146 15.98 -6.67 1.97
C LEU A 146 15.53 -5.28 2.42
N GLY A 147 16.46 -4.37 2.70
CA GLY A 147 16.18 -2.98 3.07
C GLY A 147 15.45 -2.22 1.95
N ALA A 148 15.84 -2.43 0.70
CA ALA A 148 15.16 -1.88 -0.47
C ALA A 148 13.73 -2.43 -0.57
N ALA A 149 13.53 -3.74 -0.49
CA ALA A 149 12.21 -4.36 -0.54
C ALA A 149 11.27 -3.86 0.58
N LEU A 150 11.81 -3.75 1.80
CA LEU A 150 11.09 -3.20 2.95
C LEU A 150 10.94 -1.68 2.89
N GLY A 151 11.50 -1.01 1.89
CA GLY A 151 11.32 0.41 1.63
C GLY A 151 9.89 0.77 1.24
N ALA A 152 9.20 -0.08 0.46
CA ALA A 152 7.84 0.15 0.00
C ALA A 152 6.85 0.36 1.16
N THR A 153 5.95 1.33 1.02
CA THR A 153 4.95 1.68 2.04
C THR A 153 3.53 1.59 1.49
N ASP A 154 2.61 1.00 2.26
CA ASP A 154 1.23 0.81 1.84
C ASP A 154 0.34 2.02 2.22
N PRO A 155 -0.15 2.81 1.23
CA PRO A 155 -1.01 3.95 1.50
C PRO A 155 -2.40 3.52 1.97
N ILE A 156 -2.86 2.32 1.60
CA ILE A 156 -4.22 1.84 1.90
C ILE A 156 -4.36 1.54 3.39
N GLY A 157 -3.35 0.89 3.97
CA GLY A 157 -3.29 0.64 5.41
C GLY A 157 -3.35 1.92 6.22
N ILE A 158 -2.64 2.95 5.78
CA ILE A 158 -2.58 4.25 6.45
C ILE A 158 -3.87 5.04 6.23
N LYS A 159 -4.41 5.07 5.02
CA LYS A 159 -5.62 5.83 4.66
C LYS A 159 -6.83 5.40 5.50
N GLY A 160 -7.00 4.10 5.70
CA GLY A 160 -8.06 3.56 6.56
C GLY A 160 -7.95 4.05 8.01
N VAL A 161 -6.73 4.24 8.52
CA VAL A 161 -6.49 4.77 9.87
C VAL A 161 -6.63 6.29 9.90
N LEU A 162 -6.06 7.01 8.93
CA LEU A 162 -6.11 8.49 8.86
C LEU A 162 -7.54 9.01 8.71
N SER A 163 -8.42 8.27 8.04
CA SER A 163 -9.83 8.63 7.95
C SER A 163 -10.56 8.60 9.30
N SER A 164 -10.06 7.86 10.29
CA SER A 164 -10.61 7.80 11.65
C SER A 164 -10.06 8.89 12.58
N VAL A 165 -8.90 9.46 12.24
CA VAL A 165 -8.29 10.60 12.92
C VAL A 165 -8.37 11.78 11.96
N ARG A 166 -8.85 12.92 12.38
CA ARG A 166 -8.93 14.15 11.56
C ARG A 166 -7.52 14.64 11.21
N ALA A 167 -6.83 13.88 10.36
CA ALA A 167 -5.47 14.20 9.94
C ALA A 167 -5.49 15.42 9.01
N PRO A 168 -4.56 16.38 9.16
CA PRO A 168 -4.46 17.52 8.27
C PRO A 168 -4.24 17.08 6.83
N HIS A 169 -4.93 17.70 5.87
CA HIS A 169 -4.86 17.37 4.45
C HIS A 169 -3.42 17.30 3.92
N HIS A 170 -2.57 18.24 4.30
CA HIS A 170 -1.16 18.25 3.86
C HIS A 170 -0.34 17.05 4.35
N LEU A 171 -0.70 16.40 5.47
CA LEU A 171 -0.06 15.17 5.93
C LEU A 171 -0.57 13.96 5.12
N ILE A 172 -1.87 13.91 4.86
CA ILE A 172 -2.48 12.88 4.02
C ILE A 172 -1.84 12.89 2.63
N VAL A 173 -1.77 14.06 2.01
CA VAL A 173 -1.15 14.24 0.68
C VAL A 173 0.31 13.81 0.66
N LYS A 174 1.09 14.13 1.71
CA LYS A 174 2.50 13.71 1.79
C LYS A 174 2.63 12.19 1.94
N LEU A 175 1.79 11.56 2.76
CA LEU A 175 1.80 10.11 2.96
C LEU A 175 1.35 9.37 1.71
N GLU A 176 0.24 9.79 1.09
CA GLU A 176 -0.25 9.18 -0.16
C GLU A 176 0.73 9.41 -1.32
N GLY A 177 1.27 10.62 -1.45
CA GLY A 177 2.23 10.94 -2.49
C GLY A 177 3.59 10.27 -2.27
N GLU A 178 4.08 10.20 -1.02
CA GLU A 178 5.27 9.43 -0.69
C GLU A 178 5.09 8.00 -1.13
N SER A 179 4.02 7.33 -0.68
CA SER A 179 3.79 5.92 -0.96
C SER A 179 3.68 5.62 -2.46
N LEU A 180 2.94 6.45 -3.22
CA LEU A 180 2.78 6.29 -4.67
C LEU A 180 4.13 6.28 -5.41
N PHE A 181 5.03 7.20 -5.08
CA PHE A 181 6.34 7.27 -5.72
C PHE A 181 7.36 6.33 -5.07
N ASN A 182 7.22 6.06 -3.78
CA ASN A 182 8.10 5.19 -3.03
C ASN A 182 8.03 3.75 -3.55
N ASP A 183 6.83 3.23 -3.84
CA ASP A 183 6.66 1.88 -4.39
C ASP A 183 7.43 1.72 -5.70
N ALA A 184 7.29 2.69 -6.60
CA ALA A 184 7.99 2.66 -7.88
C ALA A 184 9.53 2.78 -7.72
N MET A 185 10.00 3.67 -6.84
CA MET A 185 11.42 3.85 -6.54
C MET A 185 12.02 2.65 -5.80
N CYS A 186 11.25 2.03 -4.93
CA CYS A 186 11.62 0.83 -4.20
C CYS A 186 11.88 -0.34 -5.17
N ILE A 187 10.99 -0.56 -6.13
CA ILE A 187 11.16 -1.59 -7.15
C ILE A 187 12.41 -1.30 -8.00
N ALA A 188 12.62 -0.05 -8.43
CA ALA A 188 13.80 0.32 -9.20
C ALA A 188 15.11 0.07 -8.41
N LEU A 189 15.17 0.52 -7.15
CA LEU A 189 16.33 0.28 -6.28
C LEU A 189 16.56 -1.22 -6.03
N PHE A 190 15.48 -1.97 -5.79
CA PHE A 190 15.55 -3.41 -5.58
C PHE A 190 16.10 -4.14 -6.80
N MET A 191 15.59 -3.85 -8.01
CA MET A 191 16.07 -4.46 -9.25
C MET A 191 17.53 -4.10 -9.53
N THR A 192 17.93 -2.85 -9.29
CA THR A 192 19.33 -2.45 -9.45
C THR A 192 20.26 -3.22 -8.50
N LEU A 193 19.88 -3.40 -7.23
CA LEU A 193 20.67 -4.19 -6.27
C LEU A 193 20.68 -5.68 -6.64
N LEU A 194 19.56 -6.20 -7.16
CA LEU A 194 19.47 -7.58 -7.63
C LEU A 194 20.44 -7.85 -8.80
N ASN A 195 20.49 -6.95 -9.78
CA ASN A 195 21.41 -7.04 -10.92
C ASN A 195 22.89 -7.06 -10.44
N VAL A 196 23.20 -6.23 -9.45
CA VAL A 196 24.53 -6.24 -8.82
C VAL A 196 24.84 -7.59 -8.16
N LEU A 197 23.89 -8.18 -7.44
CA LEU A 197 24.03 -9.51 -6.83
C LEU A 197 24.21 -10.62 -7.88
N GLN A 198 23.67 -10.45 -9.07
CA GLN A 198 23.80 -11.37 -10.19
C GLN A 198 25.11 -11.20 -10.98
N GLY A 199 25.99 -10.29 -10.56
CA GLY A 199 27.35 -10.15 -11.10
C GLY A 199 27.59 -8.93 -12.00
N GLU A 200 26.65 -7.98 -12.04
CA GLU A 200 26.93 -6.69 -12.66
C GLU A 200 27.96 -5.88 -11.85
N ASN A 201 28.76 -5.07 -12.55
CA ASN A 201 29.82 -4.30 -11.92
C ASN A 201 29.26 -3.30 -10.89
N PHE A 202 29.60 -3.47 -9.62
CA PHE A 202 29.24 -2.56 -8.56
C PHE A 202 30.19 -1.35 -8.53
N THR A 203 29.73 -0.26 -9.13
CA THR A 203 30.27 1.07 -8.84
C THR A 203 29.07 1.97 -8.47
N VAL A 204 29.21 2.77 -7.44
CA VAL A 204 28.16 3.72 -7.04
C VAL A 204 27.73 4.60 -8.22
N LEU A 205 28.68 4.98 -9.07
CA LEU A 205 28.40 5.75 -10.27
C LEU A 205 27.55 4.98 -11.28
N ALA A 206 27.85 3.70 -11.53
CA ALA A 206 27.06 2.87 -12.45
C ALA A 206 25.61 2.69 -11.94
N VAL A 207 25.44 2.40 -10.65
CA VAL A 207 24.12 2.29 -10.01
C VAL A 207 23.33 3.60 -10.18
N LEU A 208 23.95 4.76 -9.93
CA LEU A 208 23.30 6.06 -10.10
C LEU A 208 22.94 6.34 -11.57
N GLN A 209 23.79 5.97 -12.50
CA GLN A 209 23.52 6.13 -13.93
C GLN A 209 22.36 5.25 -14.39
N THR A 210 22.31 3.98 -13.96
CA THR A 210 21.22 3.05 -14.25
C THR A 210 19.90 3.56 -13.70
N LEU A 211 19.86 3.94 -12.42
CA LEU A 211 18.66 4.50 -11.80
C LEU A 211 18.19 5.79 -12.51
N LEU A 212 19.12 6.67 -12.87
CA LEU A 212 18.77 7.90 -13.59
C LEU A 212 18.19 7.60 -14.98
N TYR A 213 18.80 6.66 -15.71
CA TYR A 213 18.29 6.19 -17.00
C TYR A 213 16.88 5.61 -16.85
N GLU A 214 16.69 4.67 -15.93
CA GLU A 214 15.41 4.00 -15.67
C GLU A 214 14.30 5.01 -15.36
N ILE A 215 14.58 6.02 -14.53
CA ILE A 215 13.62 7.05 -14.15
C ILE A 215 13.30 7.97 -15.33
N VAL A 216 14.32 8.50 -16.03
CA VAL A 216 14.12 9.46 -17.11
C VAL A 216 13.36 8.85 -18.25
N VAL A 217 13.74 7.64 -18.69
CA VAL A 217 13.06 6.94 -19.79
C VAL A 217 11.63 6.57 -19.39
N ALA A 218 11.41 6.12 -18.16
CA ALA A 218 10.07 5.84 -17.65
C ALA A 218 9.15 7.06 -17.65
N VAL A 219 9.66 8.22 -17.23
CA VAL A 219 8.92 9.50 -17.26
C VAL A 219 8.52 9.84 -18.70
N LEU A 220 9.43 9.71 -19.66
CA LEU A 220 9.14 10.00 -21.06
C LEU A 220 8.08 9.06 -21.64
N ILE A 221 8.17 7.77 -21.33
CA ILE A 221 7.18 6.74 -21.72
C ILE A 221 5.82 7.06 -21.10
N GLY A 222 5.78 7.35 -19.79
CA GLY A 222 4.54 7.71 -19.09
C GLY A 222 3.89 8.98 -19.67
N ILE A 223 4.67 10.00 -20.01
CA ILE A 223 4.17 11.21 -20.68
C ILE A 223 3.60 10.84 -22.06
N GLY A 224 4.33 10.07 -22.86
CA GLY A 224 3.89 9.65 -24.18
C GLY A 224 2.56 8.89 -24.14
N PHE A 225 2.46 7.86 -23.28
CA PHE A 225 1.22 7.11 -23.08
C PHE A 225 0.10 7.99 -22.53
N GLY A 226 0.36 8.79 -21.50
CA GLY A 226 -0.65 9.69 -20.92
C GLY A 226 -1.26 10.63 -21.96
N LEU A 227 -0.43 11.24 -22.82
CA LEU A 227 -0.89 12.11 -23.90
C LEU A 227 -1.62 11.35 -25.00
N ALA A 228 -1.15 10.15 -25.37
CA ALA A 228 -1.81 9.29 -26.36
C ALA A 228 -3.22 8.89 -25.88
N ILE A 229 -3.34 8.46 -24.62
CA ILE A 229 -4.63 8.10 -24.02
C ILE A 229 -5.57 9.30 -23.95
N LEU A 230 -5.12 10.50 -23.56
CA LEU A 230 -5.94 11.70 -23.57
C LEU A 230 -6.43 12.06 -24.98
N ARG A 231 -5.66 11.74 -26.02
CA ARG A 231 -6.10 11.95 -27.40
C ARG A 231 -7.18 10.93 -27.80
N ILE A 232 -7.06 9.67 -27.35
CA ILE A 232 -8.10 8.65 -27.57
C ILE A 232 -9.40 9.04 -26.86
N LEU A 233 -9.31 9.56 -25.65
CA LEU A 233 -10.46 9.98 -24.84
C LEU A 233 -11.22 11.21 -25.39
N ARG A 234 -10.72 11.88 -26.44
CA ARG A 234 -11.41 12.98 -27.10
C ARG A 234 -12.51 12.48 -28.06
N GLY A 235 -13.59 11.94 -27.52
CA GLY A 235 -14.69 11.40 -28.31
C GLY A 235 -15.88 11.05 -27.44
N LYS A 236 -16.93 10.55 -28.06
CA LYS A 236 -18.02 9.89 -27.31
C LYS A 236 -17.58 8.46 -27.05
N HIS A 237 -17.52 8.05 -25.81
CA HIS A 237 -17.12 6.72 -25.39
C HIS A 237 -18.22 6.10 -24.54
N GLU A 238 -18.41 4.80 -24.72
CA GLU A 238 -19.15 3.97 -23.80
C GLU A 238 -18.25 3.60 -22.61
N MET A 239 -18.84 3.25 -21.47
CA MET A 239 -18.14 2.98 -20.23
C MET A 239 -17.08 1.89 -20.39
N GLU A 240 -17.38 0.83 -21.14
CA GLU A 240 -16.46 -0.26 -21.43
C GLU A 240 -15.21 0.24 -22.17
N SER A 241 -15.39 1.14 -23.13
CA SER A 241 -14.29 1.75 -23.89
C SER A 241 -13.41 2.62 -23.01
N LEU A 242 -13.97 3.35 -22.05
CA LEU A 242 -13.22 4.15 -21.08
C LEU A 242 -12.38 3.26 -20.16
N ILE A 243 -12.96 2.17 -19.66
CA ILE A 243 -12.25 1.19 -18.83
C ILE A 243 -11.11 0.55 -19.63
N LEU A 244 -11.37 0.06 -20.84
CA LEU A 244 -10.37 -0.55 -21.71
C LEU A 244 -9.23 0.43 -22.04
N THR A 245 -9.56 1.70 -22.28
CA THR A 245 -8.58 2.74 -22.57
C THR A 245 -7.67 3.01 -21.36
N THR A 246 -8.22 3.04 -20.15
CA THR A 246 -7.43 3.19 -18.93
C THR A 246 -6.66 1.92 -18.57
N ALA A 247 -7.18 0.73 -18.90
CA ALA A 247 -6.44 -0.52 -18.79
C ALA A 247 -5.26 -0.59 -19.79
N LEU A 248 -5.46 -0.09 -21.02
CA LEU A 248 -4.38 0.05 -22.01
C LEU A 248 -3.31 1.01 -21.52
N LEU A 249 -3.66 2.10 -20.81
CA LEU A 249 -2.70 2.98 -20.16
C LEU A 249 -1.82 2.19 -19.19
N ALA A 250 -2.44 1.40 -18.30
CA ALA A 250 -1.72 0.62 -17.29
C ALA A 250 -0.78 -0.40 -17.93
N CYS A 251 -1.35 -1.33 -18.73
CA CYS A 251 -0.58 -2.41 -19.34
C CYS A 251 0.42 -1.92 -20.39
N GLY A 252 0.01 -0.95 -21.23
CA GLY A 252 0.83 -0.47 -22.33
C GLY A 252 2.04 0.33 -21.86
N SER A 253 1.86 1.25 -20.92
CA SER A 253 2.98 2.02 -20.36
C SER A 253 3.95 1.11 -19.60
N TYR A 254 3.42 0.12 -18.87
CA TYR A 254 4.21 -0.88 -18.15
C TYR A 254 5.06 -1.72 -19.11
N LEU A 255 4.42 -2.32 -20.12
CA LEU A 255 5.08 -3.18 -21.09
C LEU A 255 6.18 -2.46 -21.88
N VAL A 256 5.88 -1.24 -22.38
CA VAL A 256 6.87 -0.46 -23.16
C VAL A 256 8.04 -0.03 -22.28
N ALA A 257 7.81 0.29 -21.02
CA ALA A 257 8.88 0.61 -20.10
C ALA A 257 9.77 -0.62 -19.81
N LEU A 258 9.19 -1.81 -19.61
CA LEU A 258 9.95 -3.07 -19.50
C LEU A 258 10.81 -3.33 -20.71
N LEU A 259 10.26 -3.19 -21.93
CA LEU A 259 10.99 -3.41 -23.18
C LEU A 259 12.12 -2.39 -23.37
N ALA A 260 11.99 -1.19 -22.79
CA ALA A 260 13.03 -0.16 -22.80
C ALA A 260 14.02 -0.27 -21.63
N HIS A 261 13.96 -1.35 -20.83
CA HIS A 261 14.75 -1.49 -19.59
C HIS A 261 14.63 -0.26 -18.67
N ALA A 262 13.41 0.30 -18.59
CA ALA A 262 13.09 1.46 -17.75
C ALA A 262 12.15 1.05 -16.61
N SER A 263 12.00 1.89 -15.60
CA SER A 263 11.11 1.61 -14.46
C SER A 263 9.64 1.60 -14.90
N ALA A 264 9.09 0.42 -15.14
CA ALA A 264 7.70 0.25 -15.53
C ALA A 264 6.69 0.82 -14.52
N PRO A 265 6.89 0.67 -13.18
CA PRO A 265 6.07 1.32 -12.18
C PRO A 265 6.00 2.86 -12.31
N ILE A 266 7.14 3.51 -12.55
CA ILE A 266 7.20 4.98 -12.71
C ILE A 266 6.42 5.39 -13.96
N ALA A 267 6.54 4.66 -15.08
CA ALA A 267 5.81 4.96 -16.30
C ALA A 267 4.28 4.94 -16.07
N CYS A 268 3.76 3.92 -15.36
CA CYS A 268 2.35 3.83 -14.97
C CYS A 268 1.90 5.03 -14.12
N VAL A 269 2.69 5.39 -13.11
CA VAL A 269 2.37 6.50 -12.22
C VAL A 269 2.31 7.82 -12.99
N ILE A 270 3.29 8.12 -13.83
CA ILE A 270 3.32 9.36 -14.62
C ILE A 270 2.16 9.40 -15.63
N GLY A 271 1.92 8.29 -16.34
CA GLY A 271 0.80 8.18 -17.27
C GLY A 271 -0.55 8.38 -16.57
N GLY A 272 -0.76 7.71 -15.44
CA GLY A 272 -1.95 7.83 -14.62
C GLY A 272 -2.18 9.26 -14.09
N LEU A 273 -1.14 9.93 -13.59
CA LEU A 273 -1.21 11.32 -13.14
C LEU A 273 -1.63 12.29 -14.27
N ILE A 274 -1.09 12.10 -15.47
CA ILE A 274 -1.43 12.96 -16.62
C ILE A 274 -2.90 12.77 -17.01
N VAL A 275 -3.34 11.52 -17.15
CA VAL A 275 -4.72 11.21 -17.53
C VAL A 275 -5.68 11.65 -16.43
N GLY A 276 -5.46 11.25 -15.19
CA GLY A 276 -6.36 11.52 -14.06
C GLY A 276 -6.57 13.02 -13.75
N ASN A 277 -5.64 13.88 -14.15
CA ASN A 277 -5.79 15.31 -13.93
C ASN A 277 -6.31 16.08 -15.17
N LYS A 278 -6.17 15.53 -16.37
CA LYS A 278 -6.60 16.19 -17.61
C LYS A 278 -7.90 15.66 -18.20
N TRP A 279 -8.34 14.46 -17.83
CA TRP A 279 -9.58 13.89 -18.34
C TRP A 279 -10.84 14.70 -17.99
N LYS A 280 -10.81 15.46 -16.87
CA LYS A 280 -11.89 16.39 -16.48
C LYS A 280 -12.17 17.49 -17.52
N GLU A 281 -11.21 17.78 -18.39
CA GLU A 281 -11.39 18.72 -19.50
C GLU A 281 -12.06 18.07 -20.71
N ILE A 282 -12.17 16.73 -20.72
CA ILE A 282 -12.57 15.93 -21.89
C ILE A 282 -13.86 15.13 -21.62
N LEU A 283 -13.98 14.57 -20.43
CA LEU A 283 -15.06 13.66 -20.01
C LEU A 283 -16.04 14.37 -19.07
N ALA A 284 -17.29 13.89 -19.04
CA ALA A 284 -18.24 14.31 -18.03
C ALA A 284 -17.87 13.79 -16.63
N ASP A 285 -18.25 14.51 -15.58
CA ASP A 285 -17.96 14.13 -14.19
C ASP A 285 -18.57 12.77 -13.82
N ALA A 286 -19.73 12.41 -14.38
CA ALA A 286 -20.36 11.12 -14.16
C ALA A 286 -19.49 9.97 -14.69
N ASP A 287 -18.99 10.08 -15.93
CA ASP A 287 -18.13 9.06 -16.55
C ASP A 287 -16.83 8.88 -15.75
N ILE A 288 -16.25 9.98 -15.26
CA ILE A 288 -15.07 9.95 -14.41
C ILE A 288 -15.37 9.27 -13.08
N GLY A 289 -16.55 9.54 -12.49
CA GLY A 289 -17.01 8.90 -11.26
C GLY A 289 -17.06 7.39 -11.40
N ASP A 290 -17.66 6.90 -12.48
CA ASP A 290 -17.84 5.48 -12.75
C ASP A 290 -16.50 4.77 -13.02
N VAL A 291 -15.60 5.37 -13.81
CA VAL A 291 -14.23 4.83 -14.02
C VAL A 291 -13.46 4.78 -12.71
N ASN A 292 -13.53 5.82 -11.88
CA ASN A 292 -12.88 5.82 -10.57
C ASN A 292 -13.46 4.75 -9.63
N HIS A 293 -14.79 4.52 -9.66
CA HIS A 293 -15.43 3.47 -8.88
C HIS A 293 -14.98 2.08 -9.34
N PHE A 294 -14.90 1.85 -10.65
CA PHE A 294 -14.37 0.62 -11.21
C PHE A 294 -12.94 0.36 -10.72
N TRP A 295 -12.05 1.32 -10.88
CA TRP A 295 -10.65 1.17 -10.46
C TRP A 295 -10.50 1.03 -8.95
N HIS A 296 -11.34 1.69 -8.16
CA HIS A 296 -11.36 1.49 -6.71
C HIS A 296 -11.76 0.05 -6.34
N THR A 297 -12.73 -0.51 -7.06
CA THR A 297 -13.19 -1.88 -6.84
C THR A 297 -12.10 -2.89 -7.22
N VAL A 298 -11.47 -2.72 -8.38
CA VAL A 298 -10.35 -3.57 -8.84
C VAL A 298 -9.19 -3.53 -7.84
N GLU A 299 -8.78 -2.34 -7.41
CA GLU A 299 -7.73 -2.15 -6.40
C GLU A 299 -8.10 -2.86 -5.07
N GLY A 300 -9.34 -2.73 -4.62
CA GLY A 300 -9.83 -3.41 -3.41
C GLY A 300 -9.79 -4.93 -3.50
N ILE A 301 -10.17 -5.50 -4.65
CA ILE A 301 -10.11 -6.94 -4.92
C ILE A 301 -8.66 -7.43 -4.92
N ILE A 302 -7.78 -6.74 -5.65
CA ILE A 302 -6.36 -7.10 -5.73
C ILE A 302 -5.71 -7.05 -4.34
N ASN A 303 -5.97 -5.99 -3.57
CA ASN A 303 -5.41 -5.86 -2.22
C ASN A 303 -5.95 -6.93 -1.26
N SER A 304 -7.24 -7.25 -1.31
CA SER A 304 -7.81 -8.35 -0.49
C SER A 304 -7.15 -9.68 -0.83
N PHE A 305 -6.89 -9.91 -2.11
CA PHE A 305 -6.18 -11.09 -2.59
C PHE A 305 -4.74 -11.13 -2.08
N LEU A 306 -3.99 -10.03 -2.25
CA LEU A 306 -2.61 -9.92 -1.80
C LEU A 306 -2.47 -10.10 -0.29
N PHE A 307 -3.34 -9.45 0.49
CA PHE A 307 -3.30 -9.56 1.94
C PHE A 307 -3.66 -10.97 2.44
N THR A 308 -4.53 -11.68 1.73
CA THR A 308 -4.83 -13.08 2.03
C THR A 308 -3.63 -13.97 1.73
N LEU A 309 -2.97 -13.74 0.59
CA LEU A 309 -1.78 -14.49 0.20
C LEU A 309 -0.63 -14.27 1.18
N ILE A 310 -0.43 -13.03 1.70
CA ILE A 310 0.55 -12.76 2.77
C ILE A 310 0.34 -13.71 3.96
N GLY A 311 -0.93 -13.91 4.37
CA GLY A 311 -1.23 -14.85 5.46
C GLY A 311 -0.95 -16.31 5.08
N LEU A 312 -1.20 -16.70 3.83
CA LEU A 312 -0.96 -18.07 3.36
C LEU A 312 0.53 -18.43 3.26
N GLU A 313 1.44 -17.45 3.14
CA GLU A 313 2.88 -17.69 3.17
C GLU A 313 3.35 -18.35 4.47
N LEU A 314 2.59 -18.27 5.56
CA LEU A 314 2.86 -19.01 6.79
C LEU A 314 2.88 -20.53 6.62
N PHE A 315 2.27 -21.08 5.56
CA PHE A 315 2.42 -22.51 5.26
C PHE A 315 3.84 -22.88 4.83
N ILE A 316 4.59 -21.90 4.31
CA ILE A 316 5.92 -22.12 3.74
C ILE A 316 7.02 -21.81 4.74
N ILE A 317 6.77 -20.90 5.69
CA ILE A 317 7.76 -20.38 6.62
C ILE A 317 7.84 -21.28 7.86
N ASP A 318 9.00 -21.88 8.09
CA ASP A 318 9.32 -22.54 9.36
C ASP A 318 9.60 -21.48 10.43
N LEU A 319 8.59 -21.16 11.24
CA LEU A 319 8.70 -20.17 12.31
C LEU A 319 9.55 -20.70 13.48
N SER A 320 10.87 -20.69 13.36
CA SER A 320 11.74 -20.92 14.51
C SER A 320 11.78 -19.70 15.44
N THR A 321 12.03 -19.94 16.72
CA THR A 321 12.14 -18.84 17.72
C THR A 321 13.21 -17.82 17.32
N SER A 322 14.32 -18.26 16.74
CA SER A 322 15.39 -17.38 16.25
C SER A 322 14.93 -16.51 15.08
N LEU A 323 14.13 -17.06 14.15
CA LEU A 323 13.57 -16.32 13.02
C LEU A 323 12.60 -15.24 13.51
N VAL A 324 11.73 -15.59 14.47
CA VAL A 324 10.75 -14.64 15.03
C VAL A 324 11.45 -13.50 15.77
N LEU A 325 12.41 -13.81 16.62
CA LEU A 325 13.19 -12.79 17.33
C LEU A 325 13.98 -11.91 16.37
N GLY A 326 14.62 -12.50 15.36
CA GLY A 326 15.33 -11.76 14.31
C GLY A 326 14.41 -10.84 13.50
N GLY A 327 13.20 -11.30 13.17
CA GLY A 327 12.18 -10.48 12.50
C GLY A 327 11.67 -9.30 13.34
N ILE A 328 11.51 -9.50 14.67
CA ILE A 328 11.17 -8.41 15.60
C ILE A 328 12.30 -7.37 15.65
N VAL A 329 13.56 -7.83 15.74
CA VAL A 329 14.73 -6.94 15.71
C VAL A 329 14.80 -6.20 14.37
N ALA A 330 14.59 -6.89 13.25
CA ALA A 330 14.54 -6.26 11.92
C ALA A 330 13.45 -5.18 11.84
N PHE A 331 12.26 -5.42 12.41
CA PHE A 331 11.21 -4.42 12.51
C PHE A 331 11.64 -3.16 13.27
N ILE A 332 12.27 -3.34 14.43
CA ILE A 332 12.76 -2.21 15.24
C ILE A 332 13.85 -1.44 14.48
N ILE A 333 14.84 -2.15 13.90
CA ILE A 333 15.91 -1.55 13.10
C ILE A 333 15.32 -0.75 11.93
N LEU A 334 14.33 -1.30 11.21
CA LEU A 334 13.69 -0.64 10.07
C LEU A 334 13.02 0.67 10.48
N HIS A 335 12.32 0.68 11.61
CA HIS A 335 11.65 1.90 12.11
C HIS A 335 12.66 2.98 12.53
N LEU A 336 13.72 2.58 13.21
CA LEU A 336 14.81 3.50 13.58
C LEU A 336 15.54 4.01 12.33
N ALA A 337 15.81 3.15 11.36
CA ALA A 337 16.43 3.51 10.08
C ALA A 337 15.56 4.50 9.30
N ARG A 338 14.24 4.27 9.22
CA ARG A 338 13.30 5.19 8.56
C ARG A 338 13.22 6.54 9.27
N PHE A 339 13.15 6.53 10.59
CA PHE A 339 13.14 7.77 11.37
C PHE A 339 14.41 8.58 11.11
N LEU A 340 15.59 7.94 11.21
CA LEU A 340 16.87 8.58 10.96
C LEU A 340 16.99 9.07 9.51
N ALA A 341 16.60 8.24 8.54
CA ALA A 341 16.64 8.56 7.11
C ALA A 341 15.78 9.80 6.78
N ASN A 342 14.55 9.86 7.28
CA ASN A 342 13.67 11.01 7.08
C ASN A 342 14.27 12.28 7.69
N HIS A 343 14.74 12.22 8.93
CA HIS A 343 15.32 13.40 9.61
C HIS A 343 16.61 13.86 8.94
N LEU A 344 17.50 12.94 8.53
CA LEU A 344 18.73 13.28 7.81
C LEU A 344 18.43 13.87 6.44
N SER A 345 17.50 13.27 5.67
CA SER A 345 17.11 13.77 4.36
C SER A 345 16.58 15.19 4.43
N PHE A 346 15.76 15.51 5.42
CA PHE A 346 15.26 16.89 5.60
C PHE A 346 16.31 17.83 6.21
N ALA A 347 17.30 17.32 6.96
CA ALA A 347 18.40 18.13 7.47
C ALA A 347 19.27 18.67 6.33
N LEU A 348 19.40 17.94 5.21
CA LEU A 348 20.10 18.38 4.02
C LEU A 348 19.38 19.55 3.29
N PHE A 349 18.09 19.79 3.59
CA PHE A 349 17.28 20.86 2.99
C PHE A 349 16.66 21.77 4.07
N PRO A 350 17.46 22.66 4.71
CA PRO A 350 17.01 23.46 5.87
C PRO A 350 15.78 24.35 5.61
N ARG A 351 15.62 24.84 4.35
CA ARG A 351 14.47 25.67 3.97
C ARG A 351 13.14 24.92 4.04
N MET A 352 13.18 23.60 3.83
CA MET A 352 11.99 22.75 3.89
C MET A 352 11.67 22.33 5.31
N ARG A 353 12.69 22.14 6.15
CA ARG A 353 12.54 21.83 7.56
C ARG A 353 11.77 22.94 8.31
N LYS A 354 12.02 24.21 7.97
CA LYS A 354 11.32 25.35 8.60
C LYS A 354 9.84 25.45 8.23
N LYS A 355 9.42 24.89 7.09
CA LYS A 355 8.01 24.84 6.65
C LYS A 355 7.26 23.58 7.14
N SER A 356 7.94 22.65 7.78
CA SER A 356 7.33 21.45 8.32
C SER A 356 6.96 21.68 9.77
N TYR A 357 5.72 21.37 10.15
CA TYR A 357 5.28 21.45 11.54
C TYR A 357 6.14 20.55 12.44
N ASN A 358 6.38 20.99 13.67
CA ASN A 358 7.01 20.15 14.68
C ASN A 358 6.17 18.86 14.82
N GLY A 359 6.81 17.70 14.66
CA GLY A 359 6.16 16.40 14.73
C GLY A 359 5.71 15.81 13.39
N SER A 360 5.59 16.58 12.29
CA SER A 360 5.16 16.04 11.00
C SER A 360 6.09 14.94 10.46
N LEU A 361 7.41 15.09 10.63
CA LEU A 361 8.39 14.06 10.24
C LEU A 361 8.28 12.79 11.08
N THR A 362 7.96 12.92 12.37
CA THR A 362 7.73 11.77 13.24
C THR A 362 6.49 11.01 12.79
N ILE A 363 5.40 11.71 12.46
CA ILE A 363 4.17 11.12 11.94
C ILE A 363 4.42 10.43 10.60
N LEU A 364 5.13 11.08 9.66
CA LEU A 364 5.52 10.51 8.37
C LEU A 364 6.42 9.27 8.53
N SER A 365 7.33 9.29 9.50
CA SER A 365 8.18 8.13 9.80
C SER A 365 7.39 6.97 10.38
N TRP A 366 6.47 7.25 11.31
CA TRP A 366 5.61 6.25 11.93
C TRP A 366 4.59 5.68 10.94
N GLY A 367 4.05 6.49 10.04
CA GLY A 367 3.06 6.10 9.03
C GLY A 367 3.57 5.15 7.93
N GLY A 368 4.79 4.64 8.03
CA GLY A 368 5.37 3.70 7.06
C GLY A 368 4.88 2.26 7.26
N VAL A 369 3.59 1.99 7.14
CA VAL A 369 3.05 0.63 7.11
C VAL A 369 3.56 -0.10 5.87
N ARG A 370 4.01 -1.34 6.01
CA ARG A 370 4.51 -2.17 4.90
C ARG A 370 3.39 -3.03 4.36
N GLY A 371 3.39 -3.25 3.04
CA GLY A 371 2.33 -3.96 2.34
C GLY A 371 2.80 -5.17 1.55
N GLY A 372 1.93 -5.64 0.66
CA GLY A 372 2.16 -6.81 -0.18
C GLY A 372 3.33 -6.69 -1.14
N ILE A 373 3.67 -5.48 -1.59
CA ILE A 373 4.80 -5.24 -2.50
C ILE A 373 6.13 -5.68 -1.88
N SER A 374 6.38 -5.37 -0.60
CA SER A 374 7.59 -5.80 0.09
C SER A 374 7.75 -7.32 0.10
N LEU A 375 6.66 -8.05 0.40
CA LEU A 375 6.70 -9.51 0.43
C LEU A 375 6.87 -10.08 -0.98
N ALA A 376 6.17 -9.54 -1.95
CA ALA A 376 6.26 -10.00 -3.32
C ALA A 376 7.68 -9.85 -3.91
N LEU A 377 8.34 -8.74 -3.66
CA LEU A 377 9.73 -8.55 -4.10
C LEU A 377 10.68 -9.60 -3.50
N ILE A 378 10.48 -9.95 -2.24
CA ILE A 378 11.32 -10.96 -1.58
C ILE A 378 10.99 -12.37 -2.08
N LEU A 379 9.71 -12.70 -2.27
CA LEU A 379 9.31 -13.99 -2.85
C LEU A 379 9.84 -14.18 -4.27
N ALA A 380 9.95 -13.09 -5.03
CA ALA A 380 10.55 -13.08 -6.36
C ALA A 380 11.96 -13.65 -6.39
N VAL A 381 12.75 -13.36 -5.39
CA VAL A 381 14.18 -13.66 -5.36
C VAL A 381 14.54 -14.85 -4.50
N ALA A 382 13.59 -15.36 -3.72
CA ALA A 382 13.82 -16.49 -2.82
C ALA A 382 14.28 -17.77 -3.52
N ASN A 383 13.90 -17.93 -4.80
CA ASN A 383 14.26 -19.09 -5.63
C ASN A 383 15.52 -18.86 -6.50
N ILE A 384 16.15 -17.69 -6.40
CA ILE A 384 17.40 -17.41 -7.12
C ILE A 384 18.54 -18.18 -6.44
N PRO A 385 19.36 -18.97 -7.18
CA PRO A 385 20.40 -19.84 -6.58
C PRO A 385 21.35 -19.11 -5.65
N GLN A 386 21.70 -17.85 -5.96
CA GLN A 386 22.58 -17.01 -5.13
C GLN A 386 21.95 -16.59 -3.80
N LEU A 387 20.62 -16.61 -3.70
CA LEU A 387 19.84 -16.13 -2.55
C LEU A 387 19.13 -17.26 -1.80
N GLU A 388 19.13 -18.48 -2.34
CA GLU A 388 18.44 -19.65 -1.77
C GLU A 388 18.87 -19.91 -0.32
N ALA A 389 20.17 -19.78 -0.03
CA ALA A 389 20.71 -19.95 1.32
C ALA A 389 20.15 -18.94 2.33
N TYR A 390 19.67 -17.78 1.88
CA TYR A 390 19.11 -16.70 2.69
C TYR A 390 17.60 -16.60 2.62
N SER A 391 16.95 -17.45 1.82
CA SER A 391 15.48 -17.38 1.54
C SER A 391 14.64 -17.38 2.82
N SER A 392 14.96 -18.23 3.79
CA SER A 392 14.26 -18.31 5.08
C SER A 392 14.34 -16.98 5.87
N ILE A 393 15.53 -16.35 5.91
CA ILE A 393 15.72 -15.05 6.58
C ILE A 393 14.96 -13.96 5.82
N LEU A 394 15.10 -13.91 4.50
CA LEU A 394 14.47 -12.91 3.65
C LEU A 394 12.94 -12.95 3.78
N ILE A 395 12.33 -14.13 3.57
CA ILE A 395 10.87 -14.30 3.63
C ILE A 395 10.38 -14.11 5.07
N GLY A 396 11.01 -14.77 6.05
CA GLY A 396 10.57 -14.73 7.43
C GLY A 396 10.64 -13.33 8.05
N TYR A 397 11.75 -12.61 7.85
CA TYR A 397 11.88 -11.24 8.35
C TYR A 397 10.90 -10.29 7.67
N THR A 398 10.73 -10.41 6.34
CA THR A 398 9.77 -9.58 5.61
C THR A 398 8.35 -9.81 6.13
N PHE A 399 7.95 -11.07 6.29
CA PHE A 399 6.63 -11.42 6.79
C PHE A 399 6.36 -10.82 8.18
N ILE A 400 7.30 -11.01 9.12
CA ILE A 400 7.18 -10.48 10.49
C ILE A 400 7.14 -8.96 10.49
N VAL A 401 8.00 -8.31 9.70
CA VAL A 401 8.02 -6.85 9.56
C VAL A 401 6.72 -6.33 8.98
N VAL A 402 6.16 -6.96 7.96
CA VAL A 402 4.87 -6.56 7.35
C VAL A 402 3.75 -6.66 8.38
N LEU A 403 3.63 -7.79 9.09
CA LEU A 403 2.61 -7.96 10.13
C LEU A 403 2.77 -6.95 11.27
N LEU A 404 3.98 -6.82 11.82
CA LEU A 404 4.23 -5.89 12.93
C LEU A 404 4.04 -4.43 12.52
N SER A 405 4.43 -4.05 11.30
CA SER A 405 4.19 -2.70 10.80
C SER A 405 2.69 -2.38 10.70
N GLY A 406 1.89 -3.33 10.22
CA GLY A 406 0.43 -3.19 10.20
C GLY A 406 -0.14 -2.99 11.61
N VAL A 407 0.23 -3.86 12.54
CA VAL A 407 -0.29 -3.82 13.92
C VAL A 407 0.24 -2.59 14.69
N VAL A 408 1.56 -2.45 14.77
CA VAL A 408 2.18 -1.43 15.63
C VAL A 408 2.05 -0.04 15.03
N CYS A 409 2.36 0.12 13.74
CA CYS A 409 2.34 1.43 13.11
C CYS A 409 0.93 1.83 12.67
N GLY A 410 0.18 0.89 12.09
CA GLY A 410 -1.19 1.13 11.67
C GLY A 410 -2.09 1.47 12.85
N LEU A 411 -2.15 0.63 13.89
CA LEU A 411 -2.98 0.88 15.07
C LEU A 411 -2.39 1.95 16.00
N GLY A 412 -1.07 2.17 15.99
CA GLY A 412 -0.39 3.17 16.79
C GLY A 412 -0.43 4.58 16.21
N LEU A 413 -0.70 4.73 14.90
CA LEU A 413 -0.68 6.02 14.22
C LEU A 413 -1.59 7.09 14.88
N PRO A 414 -2.81 6.79 15.30
CA PRO A 414 -3.65 7.77 15.97
C PRO A 414 -3.09 8.28 17.30
N ALA A 415 -2.42 7.41 18.06
CA ALA A 415 -1.77 7.82 19.30
C ALA A 415 -0.61 8.78 19.02
N VAL A 416 0.19 8.50 18.00
CA VAL A 416 1.28 9.36 17.55
C VAL A 416 0.74 10.68 17.01
N MET A 417 -0.34 10.65 16.22
CA MET A 417 -1.01 11.85 15.75
C MET A 417 -1.46 12.74 16.93
N ASN A 418 -2.15 12.15 17.90
CA ASN A 418 -2.60 12.90 19.10
C ASN A 418 -1.44 13.46 19.95
N ALA A 419 -0.30 12.77 19.97
CA ALA A 419 0.87 13.23 20.73
C ALA A 419 1.61 14.38 20.05
N PHE A 420 1.70 14.38 18.72
CA PHE A 420 2.51 15.33 17.96
C PHE A 420 1.71 16.38 17.19
N TYR A 421 0.42 16.12 16.94
CA TYR A 421 -0.49 17.04 16.28
C TYR A 421 -1.68 17.31 17.21
N TYR A 422 -1.44 18.11 18.25
CA TYR A 422 -2.45 18.49 19.21
C TYR A 422 -3.17 19.76 18.74
N ASN A 423 -4.48 19.66 18.58
CA ASN A 423 -5.34 20.84 18.47
C ASN A 423 -5.86 21.18 19.87
N PRO A 424 -5.49 22.34 20.46
CA PRO A 424 -5.89 22.70 21.81
C PRO A 424 -7.40 22.83 21.99
N ASN A 425 -8.17 22.92 20.89
CA ASN A 425 -9.64 23.02 20.91
C ASN A 425 -10.36 21.67 20.88
N GLU A 426 -9.63 20.55 20.84
CA GLU A 426 -10.21 19.21 20.93
C GLU A 426 -9.91 18.59 22.31
N GLU A 427 -10.94 18.05 22.97
CA GLU A 427 -10.78 17.33 24.24
C GLU A 427 -9.79 16.17 24.09
N LYS A 428 -8.82 16.10 25.03
CA LYS A 428 -7.87 14.98 25.12
C LYS A 428 -8.61 13.68 25.43
N GLU A 429 -8.84 12.90 24.43
CA GLU A 429 -9.34 11.54 24.61
C GLU A 429 -8.20 10.55 24.81
N GLY A 430 -8.27 9.80 25.90
CA GLY A 430 -7.31 8.71 26.14
C GLY A 430 -7.40 7.60 25.08
N TRP A 431 -6.31 6.87 24.87
CA TRP A 431 -6.19 5.72 23.97
C TRP A 431 -7.39 4.76 24.00
N LYS A 432 -7.90 4.45 25.20
CA LYS A 432 -9.06 3.55 25.37
C LYS A 432 -10.35 4.12 24.77
N GLY A 433 -10.60 5.41 24.94
CA GLY A 433 -11.79 6.05 24.39
C GLY A 433 -11.72 6.16 22.86
N TRP A 434 -10.53 6.43 22.32
CA TRP A 434 -10.29 6.44 20.88
C TRP A 434 -10.46 5.04 20.27
N TYR A 435 -9.85 4.01 20.86
CA TYR A 435 -9.95 2.62 20.39
C TYR A 435 -11.40 2.14 20.44
N GLN A 436 -12.13 2.40 21.51
CA GLN A 436 -13.55 2.07 21.62
C GLN A 436 -14.39 2.79 20.55
N ARG A 437 -14.10 4.06 20.24
CA ARG A 437 -14.81 4.78 19.17
C ARG A 437 -14.42 4.30 17.80
N MET A 438 -13.16 3.97 17.57
CA MET A 438 -12.71 3.35 16.32
C MET A 438 -13.47 2.03 16.09
N CYS A 439 -13.46 1.13 17.07
CA CYS A 439 -14.20 -0.13 17.00
C CYS A 439 -15.71 0.08 16.89
N HIS A 440 -16.25 1.07 17.61
CA HIS A 440 -17.68 1.38 17.61
C HIS A 440 -18.15 2.07 16.32
N LYS A 441 -17.35 2.99 15.74
CA LYS A 441 -17.63 3.61 14.43
C LYS A 441 -17.46 2.64 13.27
N MET A 442 -16.51 1.71 13.38
CA MET A 442 -16.30 0.70 12.35
C MET A 442 -17.35 -0.42 12.41
N ASN A 443 -17.90 -0.73 13.58
CA ASN A 443 -18.80 -1.86 13.81
C ASN A 443 -20.30 -1.46 13.79
N ARG A 444 -20.66 -0.21 14.01
CA ARG A 444 -22.06 0.24 14.00
C ARG A 444 -22.36 1.06 12.74
N LYS A 445 -23.01 0.37 11.77
CA LYS A 445 -23.90 0.95 10.78
C LYS A 445 -23.20 1.80 9.73
N GLY A 446 -22.64 1.17 8.71
CA GLY A 446 -22.56 1.67 7.33
C GLY A 446 -22.57 3.20 7.11
N PHE A 447 -21.99 3.99 8.00
CA PHE A 447 -21.89 5.42 7.77
C PHE A 447 -20.87 5.66 6.67
N GLN A 448 -21.30 6.30 5.61
CA GLN A 448 -20.42 6.86 4.59
C GLN A 448 -20.33 8.36 4.82
N TYR A 449 -19.18 8.95 4.58
CA TYR A 449 -19.00 10.39 4.61
C TYR A 449 -18.41 10.86 3.30
N ILE A 450 -18.92 11.99 2.85
CA ILE A 450 -18.39 12.69 1.68
C ILE A 450 -17.70 13.94 2.22
N ILE A 451 -16.46 14.13 1.82
CA ILE A 451 -15.73 15.39 2.06
C ILE A 451 -15.96 16.23 0.81
N GLY A 452 -16.68 17.33 0.96
CA GLY A 452 -16.92 18.33 -0.09
C GLY A 452 -16.35 19.69 0.34
N GLU A 453 -16.20 20.61 -0.60
CA GLU A 453 -15.86 22.01 -0.32
C GLU A 453 -17.15 22.85 -0.47
N ASP A 454 -17.34 23.82 0.43
CA ASP A 454 -18.42 24.81 0.28
C ASP A 454 -18.09 25.85 -0.81
N ALA A 455 -19.04 26.70 -1.15
CA ALA A 455 -18.85 27.76 -2.15
C ALA A 455 -17.72 28.76 -1.78
N ASN A 456 -17.20 28.71 -0.57
CA ASN A 456 -16.12 29.56 -0.05
C ASN A 456 -14.78 28.80 0.04
N GLY A 457 -14.70 27.52 -0.39
CA GLY A 457 -13.50 26.70 -0.34
C GLY A 457 -13.23 26.04 1.03
N ASN A 458 -14.18 26.04 1.97
CA ASN A 458 -14.05 25.35 3.24
C ASN A 458 -14.46 23.89 3.11
N GLU A 459 -13.71 22.96 3.71
CA GLU A 459 -14.06 21.54 3.72
C GLU A 459 -15.32 21.29 4.55
N ILE A 460 -16.35 20.69 3.92
CA ILE A 460 -17.55 20.21 4.59
C ILE A 460 -17.53 18.69 4.61
N ILE A 461 -17.66 18.11 5.81
CA ILE A 461 -17.81 16.66 5.99
C ILE A 461 -19.29 16.36 6.15
N THR A 462 -19.91 15.73 5.16
CA THR A 462 -21.29 15.25 5.24
C THR A 462 -21.29 13.77 5.59
N VAL A 463 -21.86 13.42 6.73
CA VAL A 463 -21.99 12.04 7.21
C VAL A 463 -23.42 11.57 6.93
N TYR A 464 -23.59 10.47 6.20
CA TYR A 464 -24.91 9.88 5.96
C TYR A 464 -24.94 8.39 6.25
N LYS A 465 -26.09 7.90 6.64
CA LYS A 465 -26.36 6.49 6.91
C LYS A 465 -27.07 5.91 5.70
N PRO A 466 -26.52 4.91 4.99
CA PRO A 466 -27.15 4.35 3.79
C PRO A 466 -28.59 3.83 4.00
N GLU A 467 -28.90 3.35 5.19
CA GLU A 467 -30.23 2.80 5.52
C GLU A 467 -31.34 3.86 5.69
N SER A 468 -30.99 5.13 5.86
CA SER A 468 -32.00 6.20 6.01
C SER A 468 -32.54 6.73 4.67
N LEU A 469 -32.00 6.25 3.55
CA LEU A 469 -32.43 6.60 2.19
C LEU A 469 -33.51 5.65 1.61
N ILE A 470 -33.87 4.56 2.33
CA ILE A 470 -34.70 3.48 1.78
C ILE A 470 -36.12 3.45 2.39
N ASP A 471 -36.41 4.23 3.42
CA ASP A 471 -37.64 4.04 4.23
C ASP A 471 -38.81 5.00 3.95
N GLU A 472 -38.83 5.71 2.84
CA GLU A 472 -40.07 6.34 2.39
C GLU A 472 -40.38 5.96 0.93
N LYS A 473 -41.14 4.90 0.77
CA LYS A 473 -41.94 4.69 -0.47
C LYS A 473 -43.08 5.65 -0.45
N ASP A 474 -43.04 6.67 -1.28
CA ASP A 474 -44.24 7.40 -1.64
C ASP A 474 -45.21 6.50 -2.36
N ALA A 475 -46.53 6.77 -2.21
CA ALA A 475 -47.64 5.95 -2.64
C ALA A 475 -47.69 5.59 -4.13
N ASP A 476 -46.77 6.14 -4.94
CA ASP A 476 -46.68 5.95 -6.40
C ASP A 476 -45.47 5.15 -6.88
N GLY A 477 -44.68 4.57 -5.99
CA GLY A 477 -43.66 3.57 -6.35
C GLY A 477 -42.42 4.13 -7.10
N VAL A 478 -42.20 5.44 -7.14
CA VAL A 478 -41.07 6.10 -7.77
C VAL A 478 -40.07 6.51 -6.69
N ALA A 479 -38.82 6.06 -6.80
CA ALA A 479 -37.75 6.47 -5.90
C ALA A 479 -37.42 7.96 -6.13
N ALA A 480 -37.92 8.85 -5.26
CA ALA A 480 -37.56 10.25 -5.28
C ALA A 480 -36.22 10.48 -4.59
N VAL A 481 -35.30 11.14 -5.30
CA VAL A 481 -34.05 11.64 -4.76
C VAL A 481 -34.35 12.77 -3.78
N HIS A 482 -33.98 12.58 -2.53
CA HIS A 482 -34.47 13.42 -1.46
C HIS A 482 -33.69 14.69 -1.19
N ASN A 483 -34.47 15.66 -0.82
CA ASN A 483 -34.26 17.02 -0.34
C ASN A 483 -33.15 17.08 0.75
N PRO A 484 -32.10 17.92 0.58
CA PRO A 484 -30.99 18.06 1.53
C PRO A 484 -31.36 18.67 2.90
N GLU A 485 -32.64 19.04 3.10
CA GLU A 485 -33.07 19.69 4.35
C GLU A 485 -33.28 18.75 5.56
N LYS A 486 -33.26 17.43 5.39
CA LYS A 486 -33.41 16.46 6.50
C LYS A 486 -32.11 15.86 7.01
N VAL A 487 -30.97 16.49 6.78
CA VAL A 487 -29.71 16.08 7.36
C VAL A 487 -29.62 16.64 8.79
N HIS A 488 -29.88 15.80 9.78
CA HIS A 488 -29.68 16.15 11.19
C HIS A 488 -28.20 16.37 11.49
N GLU A 489 -27.87 17.59 11.89
CA GLU A 489 -26.56 18.12 12.33
C GLU A 489 -25.47 18.24 11.26
N VAL A 490 -25.52 19.33 10.52
CA VAL A 490 -24.33 19.93 9.91
C VAL A 490 -23.59 20.70 11.01
N LYS A 491 -22.56 20.15 11.62
CA LYS A 491 -21.59 20.97 12.36
C LYS A 491 -20.67 21.63 11.35
N ARG A 492 -20.87 22.92 11.11
CA ARG A 492 -19.87 23.78 10.46
C ARG A 492 -18.62 23.80 11.35
N LEU A 493 -17.55 23.28 10.84
CA LEU A 493 -16.23 23.48 11.39
C LEU A 493 -15.57 24.58 10.56
N GLU A 494 -15.49 25.78 11.09
CA GLU A 494 -14.68 26.84 10.50
C GLU A 494 -13.23 26.43 10.46
N SER A 495 -12.57 26.72 9.33
CA SER A 495 -11.16 26.42 9.11
C SER A 495 -10.28 27.19 10.09
N PRO A 496 -9.21 26.59 10.64
CA PRO A 496 -8.33 27.27 11.58
C PRO A 496 -7.23 28.13 10.92
N ASP A 497 -7.45 28.65 9.72
CA ASP A 497 -6.42 29.42 8.99
C ASP A 497 -6.42 30.93 9.29
N ASN A 498 -7.05 31.37 10.38
CA ASN A 498 -7.00 32.74 10.85
C ASN A 498 -6.39 32.81 12.27
N PHE A 499 -5.18 32.28 12.44
CA PHE A 499 -4.27 32.70 13.50
C PHE A 499 -2.80 32.48 13.08
#